data_c62c7fe496f897ce6f23c9eebb67afe9
#
_entry.id   c62c7fe496f897ce6f23c9eebb67afe9
#
_cell.length_a   1.000
_cell.length_b   1.000
_cell.length_c   1.000
_cell.angle_alpha   90.00
_cell.angle_beta   90.00
_cell.angle_gamma   90.00
#
_symmetry.space_group_name_H-M   'P 1'
#
loop_
_entity.id
_entity.type
_entity.pdbx_description
1 polymer ?
#
loop_
_entity_poly.entity_id
_entity_poly.type
_entity_poly.pdbx_seq_one_letter_code
_entity_poly.pdbx_strand_id
1 'polypeptide(L)'
;MTLIRVFLDGWFNVSPLYLASGVPSVSLENGRIVNNMSDPAFERAMQFQYDLNRNGLILDKSLFNWTPQVQYIGEGKELFYISGLYEIESAPEIWTKTLGNQEDVMFVPVPRDENADKYYYNAELDCYNLCTGAANPEGVVRLMECIIASYYDENTIAISNQKHVDDYGWSQEMLDMKDEVTRITQENPLRDIAGGLTSDVSSMITNAVNEPFNGNDWFTVKESVEDSVNLQIDEINQKISELEN
;
A
#
# COMPACT_ATOMS: atom_id res chain seq x y z
N MET A 1 3.34 -14.24 -29.76
CA MET A 1 2.72 -13.02 -29.22
C MET A 1 1.84 -13.47 -28.07
N THR A 2 2.34 -13.33 -26.84
CA THR A 2 1.60 -13.71 -25.64
C THR A 2 0.54 -12.64 -25.41
N LEU A 3 -0.72 -13.04 -25.36
CA LEU A 3 -1.81 -12.10 -25.03
C LEU A 3 -1.69 -11.78 -23.54
N ILE A 4 -1.47 -10.50 -23.21
CA ILE A 4 -1.65 -9.99 -21.85
C ILE A 4 -3.12 -10.23 -21.49
N ARG A 5 -3.37 -11.08 -20.51
CA ARG A 5 -4.71 -11.49 -20.12
C ARG A 5 -5.21 -10.78 -18.88
N VAL A 6 -4.29 -10.15 -18.15
CA VAL A 6 -4.59 -9.57 -16.85
C VAL A 6 -3.88 -8.23 -16.75
N PHE A 7 -4.58 -7.24 -16.25
CA PHE A 7 -4.02 -5.93 -16.00
C PHE A 7 -3.37 -5.88 -14.61
N LEU A 8 -3.98 -6.52 -13.63
CA LEU A 8 -3.58 -6.45 -12.23
C LEU A 8 -3.96 -7.75 -11.49
N ASP A 9 -3.09 -8.15 -10.58
CA ASP A 9 -3.34 -9.25 -9.66
C ASP A 9 -4.45 -8.93 -8.66
N GLY A 10 -5.41 -9.84 -8.49
CA GLY A 10 -6.52 -9.70 -7.54
C GLY A 10 -6.22 -10.14 -6.10
N TRP A 11 -5.02 -10.61 -5.79
CA TRP A 11 -4.62 -11.02 -4.42
C TRP A 11 -4.23 -9.85 -3.51
N PHE A 12 -4.35 -8.70 -3.93
CA PHE A 12 -3.67 -7.52 -3.54
C PHE A 12 -4.41 -6.74 -2.43
N ASN A 13 -3.67 -6.07 -1.59
CA ASN A 13 -4.22 -5.06 -0.69
C ASN A 13 -4.64 -3.84 -1.52
N VAL A 14 -5.93 -3.56 -1.57
CA VAL A 14 -6.49 -2.47 -2.39
C VAL A 14 -6.16 -1.07 -1.86
N SER A 15 -5.63 -0.98 -0.65
CA SER A 15 -5.35 0.32 -0.04
C SER A 15 -4.44 1.25 -0.87
N PRO A 16 -3.37 0.80 -1.54
CA PRO A 16 -2.59 1.69 -2.39
C PRO A 16 -3.38 2.32 -3.53
N LEU A 17 -4.40 1.65 -4.08
CA LEU A 17 -5.18 2.20 -5.17
C LEU A 17 -6.07 3.37 -4.73
N TYR A 18 -6.78 3.25 -3.60
CA TYR A 18 -7.59 4.38 -3.15
C TYR A 18 -6.77 5.46 -2.45
N LEU A 19 -5.68 5.09 -1.76
CA LEU A 19 -4.77 6.06 -1.17
C LEU A 19 -4.07 6.92 -2.24
N ALA A 20 -3.83 6.38 -3.42
CA ALA A 20 -3.31 7.15 -4.55
C ALA A 20 -4.28 8.26 -5.03
N SER A 21 -5.56 8.21 -4.64
CA SER A 21 -6.51 9.32 -4.84
C SER A 21 -6.25 10.52 -3.91
N GLY A 22 -5.48 10.32 -2.85
CA GLY A 22 -5.25 11.30 -1.79
C GLY A 22 -6.26 11.23 -0.65
N VAL A 23 -7.19 10.25 -0.68
CA VAL A 23 -8.26 10.13 0.32
C VAL A 23 -8.21 8.74 0.96
N PRO A 24 -7.90 8.63 2.27
CA PRO A 24 -8.02 7.38 3.01
C PRO A 24 -9.49 7.06 3.29
N SER A 25 -9.82 5.79 3.55
CA SER A 25 -11.20 5.42 3.95
C SER A 25 -11.62 6.10 5.26
N VAL A 26 -10.65 6.24 6.16
CA VAL A 26 -10.82 6.93 7.45
C VAL A 26 -9.63 7.83 7.72
N SER A 27 -9.91 9.09 8.07
CA SER A 27 -8.90 10.09 8.45
C SER A 27 -9.11 10.61 9.87
N LEU A 28 -8.08 11.29 10.38
CA LEU A 28 -8.16 12.12 11.58
C LEU A 28 -8.08 13.59 11.17
N GLU A 29 -9.16 14.31 11.35
CA GLU A 29 -9.26 15.72 11.00
C GLU A 29 -9.64 16.56 12.22
N ASN A 30 -8.81 17.52 12.56
CA ASN A 30 -9.03 18.41 13.71
C ASN A 30 -9.33 17.64 15.01
N GLY A 31 -8.69 16.52 15.23
CA GLY A 31 -8.88 15.68 16.43
C GLY A 31 -10.15 14.80 16.38
N ARG A 32 -10.79 14.68 15.24
CA ARG A 32 -11.99 13.84 15.05
C ARG A 32 -11.74 12.82 13.96
N ILE A 33 -12.29 11.64 14.13
CA ILE A 33 -12.29 10.59 13.11
C ILE A 33 -13.37 10.90 12.08
N VAL A 34 -13.01 10.81 10.82
CA VAL A 34 -13.89 11.11 9.68
C VAL A 34 -13.97 9.90 8.77
N ASN A 35 -15.19 9.52 8.38
CA ASN A 35 -15.45 8.53 7.36
C ASN A 35 -15.44 9.19 5.97
N ASN A 36 -14.53 8.78 5.10
CA ASN A 36 -14.36 9.34 3.76
C ASN A 36 -14.90 8.41 2.65
N MET A 37 -15.62 7.35 3.00
CA MET A 37 -16.12 6.37 2.03
C MET A 37 -17.06 6.97 0.98
N SER A 38 -17.63 8.15 1.26
CA SER A 38 -18.47 8.95 0.35
C SER A 38 -17.73 10.13 -0.30
N ASP A 39 -16.41 10.24 -0.14
CA ASP A 39 -15.63 11.24 -0.85
C ASP A 39 -15.58 10.90 -2.35
N PRO A 40 -15.81 11.85 -3.26
CA PRO A 40 -15.82 11.58 -4.70
C PRO A 40 -14.52 11.01 -5.25
N ALA A 41 -13.35 11.34 -4.67
CA ALA A 41 -12.08 10.76 -5.09
C ALA A 41 -11.94 9.31 -4.65
N PHE A 42 -12.41 9.00 -3.43
CA PHE A 42 -12.48 7.63 -2.93
C PHE A 42 -13.44 6.78 -3.79
N GLU A 43 -14.63 7.30 -4.08
CA GLU A 43 -15.63 6.62 -4.91
C GLU A 43 -15.09 6.32 -6.32
N ARG A 44 -14.35 7.25 -6.94
CA ARG A 44 -13.70 6.99 -8.24
C ARG A 44 -12.68 5.86 -8.18
N ALA A 45 -11.90 5.79 -7.11
CA ALA A 45 -10.93 4.70 -6.92
C ALA A 45 -11.64 3.34 -6.76
N MET A 46 -12.75 3.30 -6.03
CA MET A 46 -13.59 2.09 -5.90
C MET A 46 -14.22 1.69 -7.24
N GLN A 47 -14.73 2.66 -7.99
CA GLN A 47 -15.27 2.44 -9.33
C GLN A 47 -14.22 1.90 -10.29
N PHE A 48 -13.00 2.41 -10.25
CA PHE A 48 -11.89 1.89 -11.05
C PHE A 48 -11.62 0.40 -10.78
N GLN A 49 -11.61 0.01 -9.50
CA GLN A 49 -11.44 -1.40 -9.12
C GLN A 49 -12.59 -2.28 -9.64
N TYR A 50 -13.82 -1.80 -9.49
CA TYR A 50 -15.00 -2.49 -10.03
C TYR A 50 -14.93 -2.68 -11.55
N ASP A 51 -14.51 -1.64 -12.26
CA ASP A 51 -14.36 -1.67 -13.72
C ASP A 51 -13.26 -2.63 -14.17
N LEU A 52 -12.14 -2.71 -13.44
CA LEU A 52 -11.11 -3.73 -13.68
C LEU A 52 -11.70 -5.15 -13.60
N ASN A 53 -12.46 -5.44 -12.55
CA ASN A 53 -13.11 -6.75 -12.40
C ASN A 53 -14.12 -6.99 -13.51
N ARG A 54 -15.04 -6.06 -13.74
CA ARG A 54 -16.11 -6.17 -14.73
C ARG A 54 -15.60 -6.41 -16.16
N ASN A 55 -14.44 -5.85 -16.47
CA ASN A 55 -13.79 -6.02 -17.77
C ASN A 55 -12.90 -7.27 -17.85
N GLY A 56 -12.85 -8.11 -16.81
CA GLY A 56 -12.03 -9.31 -16.75
C GLY A 56 -10.53 -9.02 -16.77
N LEU A 57 -10.13 -7.87 -16.22
CA LEU A 57 -8.74 -7.40 -16.17
C LEU A 57 -8.03 -7.78 -14.87
N ILE A 58 -8.74 -8.40 -13.94
CA ILE A 58 -8.19 -8.92 -12.68
C ILE A 58 -7.98 -10.42 -12.83
N LEU A 59 -6.84 -10.90 -12.35
CA LEU A 59 -6.56 -12.32 -12.34
C LEU A 59 -7.44 -13.05 -11.31
N ASP A 60 -8.02 -14.17 -11.72
CA ASP A 60 -8.89 -14.98 -10.86
C ASP A 60 -8.11 -15.52 -9.65
N LYS A 61 -8.54 -15.16 -8.45
CA LYS A 61 -7.96 -15.59 -7.18
C LYS A 61 -7.84 -17.11 -7.03
N SER A 62 -8.70 -17.88 -7.69
CA SER A 62 -8.65 -19.35 -7.67
C SER A 62 -7.42 -19.92 -8.37
N LEU A 63 -6.74 -19.12 -9.18
CA LEU A 63 -5.52 -19.49 -9.88
C LEU A 63 -4.25 -19.25 -9.05
N PHE A 64 -4.38 -18.63 -7.87
CA PHE A 64 -3.25 -18.30 -7.00
C PHE A 64 -2.87 -19.43 -6.07
N ASN A 65 -1.59 -19.70 -6.07
CA ASN A 65 -0.88 -20.38 -5.01
C ASN A 65 0.35 -19.51 -4.70
N TRP A 66 0.72 -19.32 -3.46
CA TRP A 66 1.72 -18.38 -2.91
C TRP A 66 2.99 -18.10 -3.73
N THR A 67 3.33 -18.93 -4.69
CA THR A 67 4.58 -18.84 -5.46
C THR A 67 4.44 -18.22 -6.86
N PRO A 68 3.27 -18.09 -7.48
CA PRO A 68 3.18 -17.77 -8.92
C PRO A 68 2.92 -16.31 -9.26
N GLN A 69 2.71 -15.42 -8.30
CA GLN A 69 2.34 -14.03 -8.62
C GLN A 69 3.41 -13.36 -9.49
N VAL A 70 4.65 -13.36 -9.02
CA VAL A 70 5.79 -12.82 -9.77
C VAL A 70 6.04 -13.59 -11.08
N GLN A 71 5.66 -14.87 -11.13
CA GLN A 71 5.80 -15.70 -12.31
C GLN A 71 4.90 -15.21 -13.46
N TYR A 72 3.70 -14.70 -13.19
CA TYR A 72 2.80 -14.20 -14.23
C TYR A 72 3.34 -12.97 -14.94
N ILE A 73 4.01 -12.06 -14.23
CA ILE A 73 4.74 -10.96 -14.84
C ILE A 73 5.88 -11.50 -15.69
N GLY A 74 6.71 -12.38 -15.15
CA GLY A 74 7.84 -12.99 -15.86
C GLY A 74 7.42 -13.76 -17.12
N GLU A 75 6.22 -14.33 -17.13
CA GLU A 75 5.62 -15.00 -18.29
C GLU A 75 4.91 -14.03 -19.25
N GLY A 76 4.88 -12.74 -18.96
CA GLY A 76 4.19 -11.71 -19.76
C GLY A 76 2.68 -11.87 -19.77
N LYS A 77 2.10 -12.47 -18.73
CA LYS A 77 0.65 -12.68 -18.60
C LYS A 77 -0.04 -11.58 -17.82
N GLU A 78 0.70 -10.84 -17.05
CA GLU A 78 0.26 -9.74 -16.21
C GLU A 78 1.01 -8.47 -16.59
N LEU A 79 0.34 -7.32 -16.59
CA LEU A 79 0.94 -6.04 -16.96
C LEU A 79 1.48 -5.30 -15.74
N PHE A 80 0.75 -5.31 -14.63
CA PHE A 80 1.14 -4.64 -13.39
C PHE A 80 1.01 -5.58 -12.21
N TYR A 81 2.01 -5.54 -11.36
CA TYR A 81 2.02 -6.17 -10.06
C TYR A 81 2.25 -5.09 -9.01
N ILE A 82 1.36 -4.99 -8.03
CA ILE A 82 1.54 -4.04 -6.94
C ILE A 82 2.25 -4.74 -5.80
N SER A 83 3.40 -4.20 -5.42
CA SER A 83 4.23 -4.72 -4.35
C SER A 83 4.76 -3.59 -3.49
N GLY A 84 5.09 -3.90 -2.25
CA GLY A 84 5.87 -3.00 -1.42
C GLY A 84 7.35 -3.02 -1.85
N LEU A 85 8.00 -1.86 -1.84
CA LEU A 85 9.43 -1.78 -2.15
C LEU A 85 10.26 -2.73 -1.27
N TYR A 86 9.86 -2.89 0.00
CA TYR A 86 10.52 -3.81 0.94
C TYR A 86 10.49 -5.29 0.48
N GLU A 87 9.47 -5.73 -0.22
CA GLU A 87 9.40 -7.10 -0.75
C GLU A 87 10.47 -7.34 -1.81
N ILE A 88 10.66 -6.35 -2.66
CA ILE A 88 11.64 -6.38 -3.74
C ILE A 88 13.06 -6.31 -3.17
N GLU A 89 13.29 -5.47 -2.17
CA GLU A 89 14.58 -5.30 -1.51
C GLU A 89 14.95 -6.47 -0.59
N SER A 90 13.96 -7.12 0.04
CA SER A 90 14.21 -8.24 0.97
C SER A 90 14.50 -9.57 0.27
N ALA A 91 13.99 -9.77 -0.95
CA ALA A 91 14.15 -11.00 -1.71
C ALA A 91 14.40 -10.75 -3.21
N PRO A 92 15.39 -9.90 -3.55
CA PRO A 92 15.62 -9.49 -4.94
C PRO A 92 15.99 -10.67 -5.85
N GLU A 93 16.59 -11.73 -5.31
CA GLU A 93 16.91 -12.94 -6.08
C GLU A 93 15.64 -13.69 -6.55
N ILE A 94 14.53 -13.60 -5.83
CA ILE A 94 13.25 -14.18 -6.27
C ILE A 94 12.76 -13.43 -7.50
N TRP A 95 12.75 -12.10 -7.43
CA TRP A 95 12.36 -11.23 -8.52
C TRP A 95 13.26 -11.42 -9.75
N THR A 96 14.58 -11.44 -9.56
CA THR A 96 15.56 -11.70 -10.62
C THR A 96 15.35 -13.02 -11.31
N LYS A 97 15.17 -14.11 -10.53
CA LYS A 97 14.98 -15.46 -11.09
C LYS A 97 13.65 -15.61 -11.81
N THR A 98 12.60 -14.94 -11.33
CA THR A 98 11.25 -15.10 -11.84
C THR A 98 11.00 -14.22 -13.05
N LEU A 99 11.56 -13.02 -13.08
CA LEU A 99 11.43 -12.09 -14.20
C LEU A 99 12.33 -12.44 -15.39
N GLY A 100 13.34 -13.28 -15.19
CA GLY A 100 14.19 -13.86 -16.25
C GLY A 100 15.03 -12.84 -17.01
N ASN A 101 14.41 -11.82 -17.58
CA ASN A 101 15.07 -10.69 -18.24
C ASN A 101 14.53 -9.39 -17.65
N GLN A 102 15.36 -8.68 -16.90
CA GLN A 102 14.97 -7.46 -16.18
C GLN A 102 14.81 -6.24 -17.11
N GLU A 103 15.30 -6.31 -18.35
CA GLU A 103 15.15 -5.23 -19.33
C GLU A 103 13.67 -4.95 -19.66
N ASP A 104 12.78 -5.91 -19.40
CA ASP A 104 11.35 -5.82 -19.70
C ASP A 104 10.48 -5.38 -18.50
N VAL A 105 11.07 -5.15 -17.33
CA VAL A 105 10.34 -4.80 -16.10
C VAL A 105 10.84 -3.49 -15.53
N MET A 106 9.91 -2.62 -15.17
CA MET A 106 10.17 -1.30 -14.61
C MET A 106 9.31 -1.06 -13.36
N PHE A 107 9.88 -0.41 -12.36
CA PHE A 107 9.11 0.13 -11.25
C PHE A 107 8.40 1.41 -11.68
N VAL A 108 7.16 1.55 -11.27
CA VAL A 108 6.37 2.76 -11.49
C VAL A 108 5.55 3.04 -10.24
N PRO A 109 5.26 4.31 -9.92
CA PRO A 109 4.35 4.61 -8.83
C PRO A 109 2.95 4.06 -9.11
N VAL A 110 2.19 3.76 -8.05
CA VAL A 110 0.76 3.43 -8.20
C VAL A 110 0.06 4.57 -8.95
N PRO A 111 -0.82 4.24 -9.92
CA PRO A 111 -1.50 5.25 -10.72
C PRO A 111 -2.26 6.25 -9.84
N ARG A 112 -2.03 7.53 -10.09
CA ARG A 112 -2.70 8.63 -9.40
C ARG A 112 -4.11 8.82 -9.98
N ASP A 113 -5.08 9.18 -9.12
CA ASP A 113 -6.38 9.70 -9.59
C ASP A 113 -6.13 10.92 -10.49
N GLU A 114 -6.87 11.03 -11.58
CA GLU A 114 -6.69 12.11 -12.58
C GLU A 114 -6.91 13.51 -12.00
N ASN A 115 -7.71 13.62 -10.93
CA ASN A 115 -8.01 14.86 -10.26
C ASN A 115 -7.12 15.14 -9.04
N ALA A 116 -6.25 14.19 -8.64
CA ALA A 116 -5.30 14.43 -7.58
C ALA A 116 -4.19 15.39 -8.04
N ASP A 117 -3.85 16.35 -7.20
CA ASP A 117 -2.83 17.37 -7.49
C ASP A 117 -1.41 16.80 -7.51
N LYS A 118 -1.19 15.70 -6.81
CA LYS A 118 0.11 15.05 -6.62
C LYS A 118 -0.05 13.55 -6.39
N TYR A 119 1.08 12.85 -6.37
CA TYR A 119 1.12 11.45 -5.93
C TYR A 119 1.07 11.38 -4.40
N TYR A 120 0.22 10.51 -3.89
CA TYR A 120 0.17 10.10 -2.49
C TYR A 120 0.62 8.67 -2.36
N TYR A 121 1.22 8.35 -1.24
CA TYR A 121 1.71 7.00 -0.99
C TYR A 121 1.24 6.48 0.36
N ASN A 122 0.87 5.20 0.38
CA ASN A 122 0.58 4.53 1.64
C ASN A 122 1.82 4.54 2.53
N ALA A 123 1.73 5.18 3.69
CA ALA A 123 2.78 5.19 4.68
C ALA A 123 2.40 4.30 5.85
N GLU A 124 3.16 3.23 6.04
CA GLU A 124 3.11 2.42 7.25
C GLU A 124 4.22 2.86 8.19
N LEU A 125 3.92 2.88 9.49
CA LEU A 125 4.86 3.25 10.52
C LEU A 125 5.16 2.03 11.39
N ASP A 126 6.33 1.46 11.22
CA ASP A 126 6.85 0.45 12.14
C ASP A 126 7.44 1.12 13.38
N CYS A 127 6.95 0.74 14.55
CA CYS A 127 7.37 1.30 15.81
C CYS A 127 8.10 0.25 16.66
N TYR A 128 9.23 0.64 17.22
CA TYR A 128 9.92 -0.14 18.24
C TYR A 128 9.45 0.29 19.62
N ASN A 129 9.08 -0.68 20.44
CA ASN A 129 8.68 -0.44 21.83
C ASN A 129 9.74 -0.95 22.79
N LEU A 130 10.19 -0.08 23.69
CA LEU A 130 11.06 -0.48 24.76
C LEU A 130 10.25 -1.14 25.89
N CYS A 131 10.56 -2.40 26.18
CA CYS A 131 9.88 -3.12 27.25
C CYS A 131 10.18 -2.51 28.63
N THR A 132 9.16 -2.41 29.49
CA THR A 132 9.36 -2.04 30.90
C THR A 132 10.27 -3.06 31.57
N GLY A 133 11.31 -2.58 32.26
CA GLY A 133 12.29 -3.44 32.94
C GLY A 133 13.47 -3.88 32.05
N ALA A 134 13.64 -3.30 30.86
CA ALA A 134 14.85 -3.54 30.06
C ALA A 134 16.12 -3.24 30.89
N ALA A 135 17.08 -4.17 30.84
CA ALA A 135 18.30 -4.07 31.66
C ALA A 135 19.20 -2.89 31.28
N ASN A 136 19.15 -2.46 30.01
CA ASN A 136 19.91 -1.33 29.49
C ASN A 136 19.07 -0.51 28.50
N PRO A 137 18.12 0.31 28.97
CA PRO A 137 17.23 1.07 28.10
C PRO A 137 17.98 2.06 27.21
N GLU A 138 19.02 2.74 27.74
CA GLU A 138 19.83 3.70 27.00
C GLU A 138 20.59 3.01 25.85
N GLY A 139 21.15 1.83 26.10
CA GLY A 139 21.84 1.05 25.07
C GLY A 139 20.92 0.60 23.94
N VAL A 140 19.66 0.23 24.26
CA VAL A 140 18.66 -0.11 23.26
C VAL A 140 18.31 1.10 22.39
N VAL A 141 18.07 2.28 23.01
CA VAL A 141 17.78 3.52 22.29
C VAL A 141 18.96 3.89 21.37
N ARG A 142 20.20 3.81 21.88
CA ARG A 142 21.39 4.09 21.06
C ARG A 142 21.54 3.12 19.87
N LEU A 143 21.24 1.85 20.08
CA LEU A 143 21.24 0.88 18.97
C LEU A 143 20.19 1.25 17.91
N MET A 144 18.98 1.62 18.33
CA MET A 144 17.93 2.04 17.40
C MET A 144 18.32 3.32 16.65
N GLU A 145 18.91 4.31 17.33
CA GLU A 145 19.44 5.51 16.68
C GLU A 145 20.48 5.18 15.61
N CYS A 146 21.39 4.25 15.89
CA CYS A 146 22.38 3.81 14.89
C CYS A 146 21.75 3.09 13.69
N ILE A 147 20.74 2.22 13.94
CA ILE A 147 20.01 1.53 12.88
C ILE A 147 19.28 2.55 11.99
N ILE A 148 18.54 3.48 12.59
CA ILE A 148 17.82 4.52 11.84
C ILE A 148 18.81 5.39 11.05
N ALA A 149 19.91 5.82 11.68
CA ALA A 149 20.91 6.64 11.00
C ALA A 149 21.54 5.94 9.79
N SER A 150 21.68 4.61 9.82
CA SER A 150 22.23 3.85 8.70
C SER A 150 21.37 3.90 7.43
N TYR A 151 20.05 4.07 7.56
CA TYR A 151 19.14 4.23 6.40
C TYR A 151 19.31 5.57 5.67
N TYR A 152 19.92 6.55 6.31
CA TYR A 152 20.18 7.89 5.76
C TYR A 152 21.64 8.14 5.45
N ASP A 153 22.52 7.17 5.71
CA ASP A 153 23.97 7.30 5.42
C ASP A 153 24.21 7.11 3.92
N GLU A 154 24.76 8.12 3.28
CA GLU A 154 25.01 8.14 1.83
C GLU A 154 25.88 6.97 1.36
N ASN A 155 26.88 6.56 2.16
CA ASN A 155 27.74 5.44 1.81
C ASN A 155 26.97 4.12 1.89
N THR A 156 26.13 3.95 2.91
CA THR A 156 25.28 2.75 3.06
C THR A 156 24.30 2.65 1.91
N ILE A 157 23.66 3.75 1.53
CA ILE A 157 22.76 3.82 0.37
C ILE A 157 23.52 3.46 -0.92
N ALA A 158 24.69 4.06 -1.15
CA ALA A 158 25.51 3.79 -2.34
C ALA A 158 25.93 2.31 -2.44
N ILE A 159 26.35 1.70 -1.31
CA ILE A 159 26.71 0.28 -1.25
C ILE A 159 25.48 -0.60 -1.56
N SER A 160 24.30 -0.27 -1.00
CA SER A 160 23.05 -0.98 -1.26
C SER A 160 22.67 -0.88 -2.74
N ASN A 161 22.72 0.32 -3.32
CA ASN A 161 22.41 0.53 -4.74
C ASN A 161 23.38 -0.23 -5.64
N GLN A 162 24.69 -0.20 -5.33
CA GLN A 162 25.68 -0.95 -6.10
C GLN A 162 25.42 -2.47 -6.04
N LYS A 163 25.02 -2.98 -4.87
CA LYS A 163 24.61 -4.37 -4.73
C LYS A 163 23.42 -4.73 -5.59
N HIS A 164 22.40 -3.85 -5.69
CA HIS A 164 21.26 -4.08 -6.57
C HIS A 164 21.69 -4.18 -8.05
N VAL A 165 22.66 -3.38 -8.48
CA VAL A 165 23.22 -3.44 -9.84
C VAL A 165 24.02 -4.72 -10.04
N ASP A 166 24.99 -5.03 -9.15
CA ASP A 166 25.97 -6.11 -9.33
C ASP A 166 25.35 -7.50 -9.15
N ASP A 167 24.51 -7.65 -8.11
CA ASP A 167 23.98 -8.97 -7.72
C ASP A 167 22.62 -9.26 -8.39
N TYR A 168 21.82 -8.23 -8.66
CA TYR A 168 20.44 -8.37 -9.11
C TYR A 168 20.18 -7.76 -10.49
N GLY A 169 21.17 -7.09 -11.10
CA GLY A 169 21.10 -6.53 -12.44
C GLY A 169 20.13 -5.38 -12.62
N TRP A 170 19.87 -4.60 -11.56
CA TRP A 170 19.00 -3.43 -11.68
C TRP A 170 19.61 -2.40 -12.61
N SER A 171 18.78 -1.81 -13.46
CA SER A 171 19.17 -0.68 -14.29
C SER A 171 19.26 0.61 -13.49
N GLN A 172 19.93 1.63 -14.04
CA GLN A 172 19.95 2.96 -13.45
C GLN A 172 18.53 3.55 -13.35
N GLU A 173 17.68 3.30 -14.33
CA GLU A 173 16.29 3.76 -14.34
C GLU A 173 15.48 3.13 -13.19
N MET A 174 15.73 1.87 -12.83
CA MET A 174 15.10 1.24 -11.67
C MET A 174 15.54 1.89 -10.36
N LEU A 175 16.82 2.23 -10.23
CA LEU A 175 17.33 2.95 -9.06
C LEU A 175 16.75 4.36 -8.98
N ASP A 176 16.71 5.09 -10.08
CA ASP A 176 16.13 6.43 -10.15
C ASP A 176 14.64 6.41 -9.78
N MET A 177 13.90 5.41 -10.24
CA MET A 177 12.48 5.25 -9.88
C MET A 177 12.30 4.85 -8.41
N LYS A 178 13.18 4.01 -7.85
CA LYS A 178 13.18 3.71 -6.41
C LYS A 178 13.35 4.98 -5.58
N ASP A 179 14.30 5.84 -5.97
CA ASP A 179 14.56 7.10 -5.28
C ASP A 179 13.36 8.06 -5.42
N GLU A 180 12.72 8.11 -6.59
CA GLU A 180 11.52 8.92 -6.81
C GLU A 180 10.33 8.42 -5.98
N VAL A 181 10.07 7.12 -5.91
CA VAL A 181 9.01 6.54 -5.06
C VAL A 181 9.29 6.82 -3.58
N THR A 182 10.55 6.70 -3.16
CA THR A 182 10.96 7.03 -1.79
C THR A 182 10.71 8.51 -1.48
N ARG A 183 11.05 9.41 -2.41
CA ARG A 183 10.79 10.85 -2.26
C ARG A 183 9.29 11.15 -2.15
N ILE A 184 8.47 10.55 -3.00
CA ILE A 184 7.01 10.71 -2.95
C ILE A 184 6.45 10.26 -1.59
N THR A 185 6.92 9.10 -1.09
CA THR A 185 6.51 8.57 0.21
C THR A 185 6.86 9.51 1.36
N GLN A 186 8.01 10.14 1.30
CA GLN A 186 8.46 11.10 2.31
C GLN A 186 7.73 12.43 2.24
N GLU A 187 7.44 12.92 1.03
CA GLU A 187 6.80 14.23 0.83
C GLU A 187 5.29 14.19 1.01
N ASN A 188 4.65 13.10 0.64
CA ASN A 188 3.18 12.97 0.63
C ASN A 188 2.72 11.65 1.26
N PRO A 189 3.16 11.36 2.50
CA PRO A 189 2.69 10.16 3.19
C PRO A 189 1.19 10.30 3.47
N LEU A 190 0.45 9.24 3.17
CA LEU A 190 -0.97 9.15 3.50
C LEU A 190 -1.21 7.83 4.24
N ARG A 191 -1.92 7.89 5.33
CA ARG A 191 -2.27 6.72 6.12
C ARG A 191 -3.78 6.61 6.30
N ASP A 192 -4.29 5.43 6.02
CA ASP A 192 -5.62 5.04 6.45
C ASP A 192 -5.57 4.59 7.90
N ILE A 193 -6.37 5.22 8.76
CA ILE A 193 -6.42 4.90 10.18
C ILE A 193 -7.52 3.90 10.53
N ALA A 194 -8.24 3.35 9.57
CA ALA A 194 -9.29 2.35 9.80
C ALA A 194 -8.78 1.16 10.64
N GLY A 195 -7.55 0.71 10.41
CA GLY A 195 -6.92 -0.37 11.19
C GLY A 195 -6.67 -0.04 12.67
N GLY A 196 -6.71 1.24 13.06
CA GLY A 196 -6.58 1.71 14.44
C GLY A 196 -7.93 1.83 15.20
N LEU A 197 -9.03 1.60 14.51
CA LEU A 197 -10.37 1.61 15.10
C LEU A 197 -10.68 0.28 15.82
N THR A 198 -11.90 0.15 16.35
CA THR A 198 -12.34 -1.14 16.90
C THR A 198 -12.31 -2.23 15.82
N SER A 199 -12.07 -3.48 16.22
CA SER A 199 -11.96 -4.60 15.28
C SER A 199 -13.18 -4.73 14.37
N ASP A 200 -14.36 -4.41 14.87
CA ASP A 200 -15.61 -4.52 14.12
C ASP A 200 -15.67 -3.45 13.00
N VAL A 201 -15.36 -2.18 13.32
CA VAL A 201 -15.32 -1.09 12.32
C VAL A 201 -14.23 -1.36 11.29
N SER A 202 -13.02 -1.68 11.75
CA SER A 202 -11.90 -1.99 10.88
C SER A 202 -12.23 -3.12 9.91
N SER A 203 -12.87 -4.20 10.40
CA SER A 203 -13.26 -5.33 9.57
C SER A 203 -14.36 -4.97 8.58
N MET A 204 -15.37 -4.18 8.98
CA MET A 204 -16.42 -3.71 8.07
C MET A 204 -15.83 -2.91 6.91
N ILE A 205 -14.94 -1.96 7.21
CA ILE A 205 -14.30 -1.12 6.19
C ILE A 205 -13.39 -1.96 5.29
N THR A 206 -12.52 -2.78 5.88
CA THR A 206 -11.61 -3.65 5.13
C THR A 206 -12.36 -4.59 4.18
N ASN A 207 -13.46 -5.18 4.64
CA ASN A 207 -14.28 -6.03 3.79
C ASN A 207 -14.94 -5.23 2.66
N ALA A 208 -15.54 -4.08 2.99
CA ALA A 208 -16.23 -3.24 2.02
C ALA A 208 -15.29 -2.77 0.88
N VAL A 209 -14.10 -2.27 1.21
CA VAL A 209 -13.16 -1.76 0.18
C VAL A 209 -12.60 -2.85 -0.73
N ASN A 210 -12.70 -4.12 -0.35
CA ASN A 210 -12.30 -5.25 -1.19
C ASN A 210 -13.42 -5.73 -2.12
N GLU A 211 -14.68 -5.38 -1.86
CA GLU A 211 -15.83 -5.89 -2.61
C GLU A 211 -15.87 -5.45 -4.09
N PRO A 212 -15.43 -4.24 -4.49
CA PRO A 212 -15.34 -3.89 -5.90
C PRO A 212 -14.41 -4.81 -6.69
N PHE A 213 -13.31 -5.26 -6.10
CA PHE A 213 -12.44 -6.28 -6.71
C PHE A 213 -13.11 -7.63 -6.87
N ASN A 214 -14.12 -7.94 -6.05
CA ASN A 214 -14.93 -9.15 -6.17
C ASN A 214 -16.09 -8.97 -7.16
N GLY A 215 -16.24 -7.80 -7.78
CA GLY A 215 -17.26 -7.49 -8.77
C GLY A 215 -18.58 -6.98 -8.16
N ASN A 216 -18.55 -6.52 -6.90
CA ASN A 216 -19.68 -5.89 -6.26
C ASN A 216 -19.63 -4.38 -6.43
N ASP A 217 -20.75 -3.78 -6.80
CA ASP A 217 -20.87 -2.34 -7.02
C ASP A 217 -20.64 -1.56 -5.73
N TRP A 218 -19.77 -0.55 -5.80
CA TRP A 218 -19.35 0.22 -4.63
C TRP A 218 -20.52 0.91 -3.91
N PHE A 219 -21.44 1.50 -4.65
CA PHE A 219 -22.53 2.24 -4.02
C PHE A 219 -23.42 1.30 -3.21
N THR A 220 -23.70 0.10 -3.74
CA THR A 220 -24.46 -0.94 -3.03
C THR A 220 -23.71 -1.42 -1.78
N VAL A 221 -22.40 -1.66 -1.90
CA VAL A 221 -21.57 -2.10 -0.77
C VAL A 221 -21.52 -1.04 0.29
N LYS A 222 -21.25 0.21 -0.08
CA LYS A 222 -21.18 1.36 0.84
C LYS A 222 -22.49 1.51 1.61
N GLU A 223 -23.64 1.56 0.94
CA GLU A 223 -24.95 1.66 1.58
C GLU A 223 -25.19 0.58 2.63
N SER A 224 -24.63 -0.61 2.44
CA SER A 224 -24.83 -1.73 3.37
C SER A 224 -24.06 -1.59 4.69
N VAL A 225 -22.99 -0.76 4.74
CA VAL A 225 -22.08 -0.65 5.90
C VAL A 225 -21.99 0.77 6.47
N GLU A 226 -22.29 1.80 5.69
CA GLU A 226 -22.00 3.20 6.01
C GLU A 226 -22.66 3.64 7.33
N ASP A 227 -23.93 3.31 7.55
CA ASP A 227 -24.63 3.69 8.78
C ASP A 227 -23.98 3.08 10.03
N SER A 228 -23.58 1.80 9.93
CA SER A 228 -22.91 1.12 11.04
C SER A 228 -21.52 1.68 11.32
N VAL A 229 -20.78 2.01 10.27
CA VAL A 229 -19.46 2.63 10.37
C VAL A 229 -19.57 4.03 10.99
N ASN A 230 -20.51 4.84 10.51
CA ASN A 230 -20.75 6.19 11.04
C ASN A 230 -21.15 6.17 12.51
N LEU A 231 -22.07 5.27 12.91
CA LEU A 231 -22.49 5.14 14.30
C LEU A 231 -21.29 4.86 15.23
N GLN A 232 -20.42 3.97 14.85
CA GLN A 232 -19.24 3.63 15.66
C GLN A 232 -18.21 4.76 15.69
N ILE A 233 -18.00 5.45 14.57
CA ILE A 233 -17.13 6.63 14.52
C ILE A 233 -17.67 7.73 15.43
N ASP A 234 -18.98 7.97 15.42
CA ASP A 234 -19.63 8.95 16.28
C ASP A 234 -19.45 8.62 17.77
N GLU A 235 -19.60 7.34 18.14
CA GLU A 235 -19.33 6.89 19.51
C GLU A 235 -17.88 7.13 19.94
N ILE A 236 -16.92 6.91 19.06
CA ILE A 236 -15.50 7.16 19.33
C ILE A 236 -15.26 8.67 19.47
N ASN A 237 -15.80 9.49 18.56
CA ASN A 237 -15.69 10.94 18.61
C ASN A 237 -16.33 11.54 19.85
N GLN A 238 -17.44 10.97 20.33
CA GLN A 238 -18.04 11.37 21.61
C GLN A 238 -17.07 11.10 22.78
N LYS A 239 -16.46 9.90 22.84
CA LYS A 239 -15.48 9.59 23.89
C LYS A 239 -14.26 10.50 23.84
N ILE A 240 -13.78 10.85 22.64
CA ILE A 240 -12.69 11.84 22.49
C ILE A 240 -13.11 13.16 23.12
N SER A 241 -14.34 13.65 22.84
CA SER A 241 -14.86 14.91 23.39
C SER A 241 -14.98 14.89 24.92
N GLU A 242 -15.29 13.74 25.49
CA GLU A 242 -15.37 13.55 26.96
C GLU A 242 -13.99 13.62 27.63
N LEU A 243 -12.93 13.23 26.93
CA LEU A 243 -11.55 13.30 27.44
C LEU A 243 -10.94 14.71 27.33
N GLU A 244 -11.49 15.57 26.50
CA GLU A 244 -11.03 16.96 26.32
C GLU A 244 -11.63 17.92 27.37
N ASN A 245 -12.62 17.48 28.15
CA ASN A 245 -13.29 18.25 29.21
C ASN A 245 -12.80 17.83 30.60
#